data_b93645ae76a33e0d3143898301cd3708
#
_entry.id   b93645ae76a33e0d3143898301cd3708
#
_cell.length_a   1.000
_cell.length_b   1.000
_cell.length_c   1.000
_cell.angle_alpha   90.00
_cell.angle_beta   90.00
_cell.angle_gamma   90.00
#
_symmetry.space_group_name_H-M   'P 1'
#
loop_
_entity.id
_entity.type
_entity.pdbx_description
1 polymer ?
#
loop_
_entity_poly.entity_id
_entity_poly.type
_entity_poly.pdbx_seq_one_letter_code
_entity_poly.pdbx_strand_id
1 'polypeptide(L)'
;MRPKAVAMAIENALDSPENVQPLFLWGPPGIGKSAVPREICRERKINLVDIRMSLLDPTDLRGIPAVVDEACARCKGSGGENKDCPVCGGTGLRTVAKWLEPAMLPTDGKGILFFDELTSAPPLQQATAYQVTLDRRIGEYQVPDGFYIIAAGNNQTDRAVVYPMSTALRNRFTHINFEYNLDDWLKWAHDEGINPYIIAFLTWRGGELLFNFKPESTDKAFATPRSWMFASRILERFDPSIQRELLDGTIGTGAAAEFVGFLKLQEQIPSIDKIFAGENIVPKDIGLRYALVSALVSHCEQSKHYDRLLQYSFELPKEFAVLLAQLLVSKNVTMTTAAPTFNQWRKKFQDVLLTK
;
A
#
# COMPACT_ATOMS: atom_id res chain seq x y z
N MET A 1 -1.44 8.88 12.61
CA MET A 1 -1.77 7.45 12.95
C MET A 1 -0.89 6.53 12.13
N ARG A 2 -0.37 5.46 12.74
CA ARG A 2 0.44 4.44 12.05
C ARG A 2 -0.42 3.53 11.14
N PRO A 3 0.17 2.88 10.12
CA PRO A 3 -0.54 2.07 9.12
C PRO A 3 -1.50 1.03 9.71
N LYS A 4 -1.07 0.28 10.73
CA LYS A 4 -1.90 -0.72 11.41
C LYS A 4 -3.18 -0.13 12.02
N ALA A 5 -3.10 1.05 12.63
CA ALA A 5 -4.27 1.69 13.24
C ALA A 5 -5.22 2.25 12.16
N VAL A 6 -4.69 2.73 11.03
CA VAL A 6 -5.50 3.15 9.87
C VAL A 6 -6.20 1.95 9.24
N ALA A 7 -5.50 0.82 9.10
CA ALA A 7 -6.12 -0.41 8.61
C ALA A 7 -7.31 -0.84 9.47
N MET A 8 -7.15 -0.86 10.80
CA MET A 8 -8.26 -1.16 11.74
C MET A 8 -9.45 -0.21 11.58
N ALA A 9 -9.18 1.09 11.39
CA ALA A 9 -10.24 2.07 11.19
C ALA A 9 -11.02 1.81 9.89
N ILE A 10 -10.32 1.50 8.81
CA ILE A 10 -10.93 1.15 7.51
C ILE A 10 -11.73 -0.15 7.62
N GLU A 11 -11.17 -1.18 8.26
CA GLU A 11 -11.83 -2.47 8.44
C GLU A 11 -13.15 -2.35 9.21
N ASN A 12 -13.17 -1.57 10.29
CA ASN A 12 -14.37 -1.30 11.06
C ASN A 12 -15.41 -0.51 10.25
N ALA A 13 -14.96 0.43 9.41
CA ALA A 13 -15.85 1.22 8.56
C ALA A 13 -16.48 0.38 7.44
N LEU A 14 -15.82 -0.67 6.97
CA LEU A 14 -16.33 -1.58 5.94
C LEU A 14 -17.50 -2.48 6.43
N ASP A 15 -17.74 -2.53 7.72
CA ASP A 15 -18.87 -3.29 8.27
C ASP A 15 -20.22 -2.55 8.07
N SER A 16 -20.21 -1.21 7.97
CA SER A 16 -21.37 -0.36 7.69
C SER A 16 -20.94 0.92 6.95
N PRO A 17 -20.47 0.80 5.69
CA PRO A 17 -19.77 1.86 5.01
C PRO A 17 -20.63 3.10 4.69
N GLU A 18 -21.95 2.92 4.59
CA GLU A 18 -22.91 4.00 4.35
C GLU A 18 -23.18 4.86 5.60
N ASN A 19 -22.91 4.34 6.81
CA ASN A 19 -23.17 5.00 8.07
C ASN A 19 -21.94 5.67 8.70
N VAL A 20 -20.77 5.48 8.08
CA VAL A 20 -19.50 6.02 8.60
C VAL A 20 -18.99 7.15 7.71
N GLN A 21 -18.61 8.26 8.34
CA GLN A 21 -18.04 9.40 7.62
C GLN A 21 -16.79 8.96 6.82
N PRO A 22 -16.63 9.42 5.56
CA PRO A 22 -15.45 9.15 4.74
C PRO A 22 -14.14 9.52 5.44
N LEU A 23 -13.07 8.75 5.22
CA LEU A 23 -11.75 9.06 5.74
C LEU A 23 -10.93 9.90 4.77
N PHE A 24 -10.13 10.82 5.31
CA PHE A 24 -9.11 11.53 4.56
C PHE A 24 -7.72 11.26 5.14
N LEU A 25 -6.83 10.67 4.34
CA LEU A 25 -5.47 10.32 4.73
C LEU A 25 -4.49 11.42 4.28
N TRP A 26 -3.98 12.19 5.24
CA TRP A 26 -2.97 13.20 5.02
C TRP A 26 -1.56 12.63 5.20
N GLY A 27 -0.62 13.07 4.38
CA GLY A 27 0.80 12.77 4.59
C GLY A 27 1.64 12.86 3.33
N PRO A 28 2.96 12.84 3.47
CA PRO A 28 3.89 13.01 2.36
C PRO A 28 3.83 11.86 1.35
N PRO A 29 4.44 12.03 0.16
CA PRO A 29 4.44 10.99 -0.86
C PRO A 29 5.24 9.75 -0.43
N GLY A 30 4.82 8.58 -0.92
CA GLY A 30 5.57 7.33 -0.76
C GLY A 30 5.46 6.62 0.60
N ILE A 31 4.70 7.16 1.57
CA ILE A 31 4.56 6.57 2.92
C ILE A 31 3.58 5.41 3.03
N GLY A 32 2.78 5.12 1.97
CA GLY A 32 1.86 3.98 1.96
C GLY A 32 0.37 4.32 2.04
N LYS A 33 -0.06 5.58 1.88
CA LYS A 33 -1.48 5.98 1.94
C LYS A 33 -2.39 5.13 1.05
N SER A 34 -1.98 4.89 -0.19
CA SER A 34 -2.75 4.09 -1.16
C SER A 34 -2.49 2.58 -1.01
N ALA A 35 -1.42 2.19 -0.31
CA ALA A 35 -1.09 0.77 -0.11
C ALA A 35 -2.04 0.11 0.89
N VAL A 36 -2.37 0.79 1.99
CA VAL A 36 -3.23 0.24 3.05
C VAL A 36 -4.64 -0.11 2.55
N PRO A 37 -5.39 0.78 1.86
CA PRO A 37 -6.69 0.40 1.30
C PRO A 37 -6.59 -0.76 0.29
N ARG A 38 -5.53 -0.79 -0.52
CA ARG A 38 -5.29 -1.86 -1.50
C ARG A 38 -5.06 -3.21 -0.84
N GLU A 39 -4.28 -3.24 0.24
CA GLU A 39 -3.99 -4.44 1.01
C GLU A 39 -5.27 -5.02 1.63
N ILE A 40 -6.06 -4.18 2.28
CA ILE A 40 -7.35 -4.58 2.88
C ILE A 40 -8.29 -5.17 1.83
N CYS A 41 -8.38 -4.54 0.64
CA CYS A 41 -9.21 -5.06 -0.44
C CYS A 41 -8.72 -6.42 -0.94
N ARG A 42 -7.39 -6.62 -1.03
CA ARG A 42 -6.76 -7.89 -1.40
C ARG A 42 -7.07 -8.99 -0.39
N GLU A 43 -6.89 -8.72 0.90
CA GLU A 43 -7.12 -9.67 1.98
C GLU A 43 -8.59 -10.06 2.13
N ARG A 44 -9.49 -9.09 2.08
CA ARG A 44 -10.94 -9.29 2.18
C ARG A 44 -11.59 -9.76 0.87
N LYS A 45 -10.85 -9.77 -0.24
CA LYS A 45 -11.34 -10.11 -1.61
C LYS A 45 -12.53 -9.25 -2.02
N ILE A 46 -12.45 -7.95 -1.76
CA ILE A 46 -13.43 -6.93 -2.15
C ILE A 46 -12.85 -5.98 -3.20
N ASN A 47 -13.69 -5.21 -3.86
CA ASN A 47 -13.27 -4.32 -4.93
C ASN A 47 -12.53 -3.09 -4.41
N LEU A 48 -11.48 -2.67 -5.13
CA LEU A 48 -10.86 -1.36 -4.97
C LEU A 48 -11.07 -0.55 -6.26
N VAL A 49 -11.76 0.55 -6.15
CA VAL A 49 -11.87 1.55 -7.23
C VAL A 49 -10.94 2.70 -6.89
N ASP A 50 -9.76 2.70 -7.50
CA ASP A 50 -8.67 3.68 -7.26
C ASP A 50 -8.74 4.79 -8.30
N ILE A 51 -9.17 5.97 -7.89
CA ILE A 51 -9.40 7.13 -8.75
C ILE A 51 -8.38 8.22 -8.40
N ARG A 52 -7.48 8.50 -9.36
CA ARG A 52 -6.52 9.59 -9.23
C ARG A 52 -7.14 10.90 -9.67
N MET A 53 -7.53 11.69 -8.69
CA MET A 53 -8.27 12.93 -8.91
C MET A 53 -7.48 13.99 -9.68
N SER A 54 -6.16 13.97 -9.62
CA SER A 54 -5.28 14.90 -10.34
C SER A 54 -5.24 14.68 -11.86
N LEU A 55 -5.65 13.49 -12.34
CA LEU A 55 -5.56 13.07 -13.75
C LEU A 55 -6.91 13.12 -14.50
N LEU A 56 -8.01 13.37 -13.81
CA LEU A 56 -9.35 13.30 -14.37
C LEU A 56 -9.87 14.66 -14.79
N ASP A 57 -10.65 14.69 -15.85
CA ASP A 57 -11.56 15.80 -16.12
C ASP A 57 -12.87 15.64 -15.34
N PRO A 58 -13.58 16.74 -15.02
CA PRO A 58 -14.88 16.68 -14.34
C PRO A 58 -15.91 15.79 -15.03
N THR A 59 -15.84 15.68 -16.35
CA THR A 59 -16.69 14.84 -17.19
C THR A 59 -16.44 13.34 -16.99
N ASP A 60 -15.20 12.96 -16.66
CA ASP A 60 -14.84 11.56 -16.43
C ASP A 60 -15.60 10.94 -15.25
N LEU A 61 -15.91 11.74 -14.22
CA LEU A 61 -16.68 11.30 -13.05
C LEU A 61 -18.18 11.53 -13.20
N ARG A 62 -18.60 12.60 -13.92
CA ARG A 62 -20.03 12.89 -14.12
C ARG A 62 -20.65 12.08 -15.24
N GLY A 63 -19.84 11.52 -16.12
CA GLY A 63 -20.28 10.89 -17.34
C GLY A 63 -20.52 11.89 -18.48
N ILE A 64 -21.09 11.39 -19.56
CA ILE A 64 -21.35 12.14 -20.79
C ILE A 64 -22.86 12.16 -21.04
N PRO A 65 -23.48 13.32 -21.32
CA PRO A 65 -24.87 13.36 -21.71
C PRO A 65 -25.05 12.73 -23.08
N ALA A 66 -25.91 11.74 -23.18
CA ALA A 66 -26.32 11.13 -24.43
C ALA A 66 -27.79 11.37 -24.69
N VAL A 67 -28.13 11.52 -25.95
CA VAL A 67 -29.51 11.59 -26.37
C VAL A 67 -30.01 10.17 -26.59
N VAL A 68 -30.99 9.76 -25.80
CA VAL A 68 -31.58 8.41 -25.85
C VAL A 68 -33.08 8.48 -26.01
N ASP A 69 -33.63 7.51 -26.71
CA ASP A 69 -35.09 7.35 -26.81
C ASP A 69 -35.57 6.39 -25.74
N GLU A 70 -36.40 6.88 -24.84
CA GLU A 70 -37.04 6.09 -23.79
C GLU A 70 -38.52 5.90 -24.08
N ALA A 71 -39.10 4.81 -23.54
CA ALA A 71 -40.52 4.60 -23.62
C ALA A 71 -41.29 5.77 -22.98
N CYS A 72 -42.23 6.34 -23.69
CA CYS A 72 -43.01 7.45 -23.19
C CYS A 72 -43.73 7.07 -21.90
N ALA A 73 -43.45 7.79 -20.80
CA ALA A 73 -44.00 7.48 -19.47
C ALA A 73 -45.55 7.53 -19.44
N ARG A 74 -46.17 8.35 -20.31
CA ARG A 74 -47.64 8.49 -20.35
C ARG A 74 -48.32 7.36 -21.08
N CYS A 75 -47.84 6.95 -22.25
CA CYS A 75 -48.43 5.85 -23.02
C CYS A 75 -47.69 4.50 -22.87
N LYS A 76 -46.67 4.45 -21.98
CA LYS A 76 -45.84 3.26 -21.68
C LYS A 76 -45.27 2.56 -22.92
N GLY A 77 -44.93 3.33 -23.94
CA GLY A 77 -44.37 2.81 -25.18
C GLY A 77 -45.39 2.32 -26.20
N SER A 78 -46.71 2.38 -25.91
CA SER A 78 -47.78 1.89 -26.82
C SER A 78 -48.04 2.81 -28.03
N GLY A 79 -46.98 3.40 -28.66
CA GLY A 79 -46.98 4.39 -29.75
C GLY A 79 -48.19 4.25 -30.67
N GLY A 80 -48.23 3.45 -31.64
CA GLY A 80 -49.26 3.41 -32.70
C GLY A 80 -50.73 3.25 -32.25
N GLU A 81 -50.99 2.81 -31.03
CA GLU A 81 -52.33 2.67 -30.46
C GLU A 81 -52.81 3.98 -29.83
N ASN A 82 -51.92 4.91 -29.45
CA ASN A 82 -52.20 6.12 -28.74
C ASN A 82 -51.70 7.34 -29.53
N LYS A 83 -52.24 7.51 -30.79
CA LYS A 83 -51.82 8.54 -31.75
C LYS A 83 -51.89 9.97 -31.22
N ASP A 84 -52.71 10.22 -30.21
CA ASP A 84 -52.94 11.55 -29.63
C ASP A 84 -52.20 11.75 -28.30
N CYS A 85 -51.17 10.96 -28.00
CA CYS A 85 -50.36 11.15 -26.78
C CYS A 85 -49.67 12.53 -26.83
N PRO A 86 -50.03 13.51 -25.97
CA PRO A 86 -49.48 14.86 -26.03
C PRO A 86 -48.02 14.95 -25.60
N VAL A 87 -47.42 13.87 -25.11
CA VAL A 87 -46.04 13.79 -24.66
C VAL A 87 -45.11 13.31 -25.79
N CYS A 88 -45.52 12.29 -26.57
CA CYS A 88 -44.71 11.68 -27.61
C CYS A 88 -45.30 11.84 -29.03
N GLY A 89 -46.46 12.52 -29.19
CA GLY A 89 -47.11 12.66 -30.49
C GLY A 89 -47.47 11.34 -31.17
N GLY A 90 -47.68 10.27 -30.40
CA GLY A 90 -48.03 8.94 -30.92
C GLY A 90 -46.83 8.04 -31.27
N THR A 91 -45.61 8.47 -31.11
CA THR A 91 -44.41 7.67 -31.41
C THR A 91 -44.16 6.58 -30.40
N GLY A 92 -44.70 6.69 -29.19
CA GLY A 92 -44.40 5.80 -28.07
C GLY A 92 -43.04 6.06 -27.42
N LEU A 93 -42.22 6.86 -28.02
CA LEU A 93 -40.87 7.20 -27.56
C LEU A 93 -40.76 8.68 -27.18
N ARG A 94 -39.93 8.98 -26.23
CA ARG A 94 -39.53 10.33 -25.85
C ARG A 94 -38.02 10.43 -25.90
N THR A 95 -37.53 11.37 -26.70
CA THR A 95 -36.11 11.69 -26.72
C THR A 95 -35.74 12.50 -25.50
N VAL A 96 -34.82 12.00 -24.70
CA VAL A 96 -34.32 12.63 -23.47
C VAL A 96 -32.81 12.68 -23.47
N ALA A 97 -32.23 13.67 -22.79
CA ALA A 97 -30.81 13.66 -22.46
C ALA A 97 -30.64 12.83 -21.18
N LYS A 98 -29.84 11.77 -21.25
CA LYS A 98 -29.49 10.93 -20.11
C LYS A 98 -27.97 10.93 -19.92
N TRP A 99 -27.54 11.02 -18.67
CA TRP A 99 -26.13 10.90 -18.38
C TRP A 99 -25.72 9.44 -18.39
N LEU A 100 -24.72 9.10 -19.23
CA LEU A 100 -24.13 7.77 -19.24
C LEU A 100 -23.11 7.70 -18.08
N GLU A 101 -23.29 6.71 -17.23
CA GLU A 101 -22.44 6.52 -16.07
C GLU A 101 -21.01 6.09 -16.49
N PRO A 102 -19.95 6.63 -15.85
CA PRO A 102 -18.59 6.23 -16.13
C PRO A 102 -18.35 4.76 -15.81
N ALA A 103 -17.80 4.03 -16.75
CA ALA A 103 -17.51 2.59 -16.58
C ALA A 103 -16.49 2.27 -15.47
N MET A 104 -15.76 3.29 -14.99
CA MET A 104 -14.80 3.14 -13.88
C MET A 104 -15.48 3.09 -12.51
N LEU A 105 -16.72 3.56 -12.39
CA LEU A 105 -17.44 3.59 -11.12
C LEU A 105 -18.14 2.25 -10.87
N PRO A 106 -18.18 1.80 -9.59
CA PRO A 106 -18.82 0.52 -9.27
C PRO A 106 -20.35 0.61 -9.38
N THR A 107 -20.98 -0.38 -9.98
CA THR A 107 -22.44 -0.46 -10.10
C THR A 107 -23.08 -1.28 -9.00
N ASP A 108 -22.32 -2.20 -8.39
CA ASP A 108 -22.79 -3.08 -7.32
C ASP A 108 -21.62 -3.62 -6.48
N GLY A 109 -21.92 -4.47 -5.51
CA GLY A 109 -20.92 -5.17 -4.71
C GLY A 109 -20.43 -4.40 -3.47
N LYS A 110 -19.24 -4.81 -2.99
CA LYS A 110 -18.60 -4.23 -1.80
C LYS A 110 -17.17 -3.86 -2.10
N GLY A 111 -16.69 -2.77 -1.48
CA GLY A 111 -15.33 -2.34 -1.72
C GLY A 111 -14.98 -0.99 -1.13
N ILE A 112 -13.91 -0.45 -1.64
CA ILE A 112 -13.42 0.89 -1.31
C ILE A 112 -13.42 1.74 -2.59
N LEU A 113 -14.06 2.90 -2.52
CA LEU A 113 -13.92 3.97 -3.51
C LEU A 113 -12.85 4.94 -2.99
N PHE A 114 -11.69 4.88 -3.61
CA PHE A 114 -10.50 5.59 -3.14
C PHE A 114 -10.17 6.76 -4.07
N PHE A 115 -10.26 7.99 -3.55
CA PHE A 115 -9.87 9.22 -4.23
C PHE A 115 -8.43 9.58 -3.88
N ASP A 116 -7.48 9.14 -4.69
CA ASP A 116 -6.07 9.49 -4.48
C ASP A 116 -5.73 10.88 -5.05
N GLU A 117 -4.76 11.54 -4.44
CA GLU A 117 -4.27 12.86 -4.83
C GLU A 117 -5.36 13.95 -4.85
N LEU A 118 -6.38 13.85 -3.99
CA LEU A 118 -7.50 14.80 -3.99
C LEU A 118 -7.06 16.25 -3.78
N THR A 119 -6.02 16.51 -2.99
CA THR A 119 -5.47 17.86 -2.79
C THR A 119 -4.70 18.39 -3.98
N SER A 120 -4.24 17.53 -4.89
CA SER A 120 -3.56 17.92 -6.12
C SER A 120 -4.54 18.18 -7.28
N ALA A 121 -5.81 17.85 -7.07
CA ALA A 121 -6.87 18.10 -8.05
C ALA A 121 -7.32 19.55 -8.04
N PRO A 122 -7.53 20.18 -9.21
CA PRO A 122 -8.12 21.51 -9.32
C PRO A 122 -9.47 21.64 -8.61
N PRO A 123 -9.87 22.84 -8.19
CA PRO A 123 -11.11 23.05 -7.42
C PRO A 123 -12.38 22.48 -8.04
N LEU A 124 -12.47 22.47 -9.37
CA LEU A 124 -13.63 21.93 -10.07
C LEU A 124 -13.76 20.41 -9.91
N GLN A 125 -12.63 19.70 -9.91
CA GLN A 125 -12.59 18.24 -9.67
C GLN A 125 -12.84 17.91 -8.19
N GLN A 126 -12.31 18.74 -7.26
CA GLN A 126 -12.65 18.63 -5.85
C GLN A 126 -14.15 18.82 -5.58
N ALA A 127 -14.82 19.66 -6.37
CA ALA A 127 -16.28 19.86 -6.26
C ALA A 127 -17.08 18.59 -6.61
N THR A 128 -16.56 17.75 -7.50
CA THR A 128 -17.20 16.45 -7.79
C THR A 128 -17.06 15.50 -6.61
N ALA A 129 -15.87 15.40 -5.98
CA ALA A 129 -15.67 14.62 -4.77
C ALA A 129 -16.57 15.11 -3.61
N TYR A 130 -16.87 16.39 -3.54
CA TYR A 130 -17.78 16.97 -2.55
C TYR A 130 -19.18 16.34 -2.60
N GLN A 131 -19.74 16.15 -3.79
CA GLN A 131 -21.07 15.55 -3.95
C GLN A 131 -21.05 14.06 -3.56
N VAL A 132 -20.01 13.34 -3.97
CA VAL A 132 -19.86 11.91 -3.63
C VAL A 132 -19.77 11.68 -2.13
N THR A 133 -18.99 12.51 -1.44
CA THR A 133 -18.73 12.34 0.01
C THR A 133 -19.92 12.65 0.89
N LEU A 134 -20.84 13.52 0.43
CA LEU A 134 -22.05 13.85 1.20
C LEU A 134 -23.24 12.97 0.80
N ASP A 135 -23.53 13.00 -0.50
CA ASP A 135 -24.79 12.47 -1.02
C ASP A 135 -24.63 11.06 -1.57
N ARG A 136 -23.40 10.52 -1.57
CA ARG A 136 -23.01 9.26 -2.22
C ARG A 136 -23.48 9.21 -3.68
N ARG A 137 -23.46 10.36 -4.38
CA ARG A 137 -23.96 10.51 -5.76
C ARG A 137 -23.04 11.39 -6.60
N ILE A 138 -23.07 11.15 -7.90
CA ILE A 138 -22.48 12.03 -8.91
C ILE A 138 -23.52 12.18 -10.02
N GLY A 139 -24.24 13.30 -10.07
CA GLY A 139 -25.35 13.43 -11.01
C GLY A 139 -26.42 12.37 -10.77
N GLU A 140 -26.66 11.49 -11.75
CA GLU A 140 -27.62 10.38 -11.66
C GLU A 140 -27.01 9.11 -11.03
N TYR A 141 -25.69 8.96 -11.10
CA TYR A 141 -24.98 7.81 -10.52
C TYR A 141 -25.03 7.84 -9.00
N GLN A 142 -25.30 6.67 -8.40
CA GLN A 142 -25.27 6.45 -6.96
C GLN A 142 -24.23 5.43 -6.57
N VAL A 143 -23.36 5.78 -5.59
CA VAL A 143 -22.37 4.86 -5.03
C VAL A 143 -23.11 3.75 -4.27
N PRO A 144 -22.85 2.47 -4.59
CA PRO A 144 -23.47 1.35 -3.88
C PRO A 144 -23.18 1.39 -2.37
N ASP A 145 -24.16 1.00 -1.55
CA ASP A 145 -24.06 1.06 -0.08
C ASP A 145 -22.89 0.24 0.47
N GLY A 146 -22.49 -0.83 -0.22
CA GLY A 146 -21.36 -1.67 0.15
C GLY A 146 -19.97 -1.04 -0.06
N PHE A 147 -19.88 0.20 -0.59
CA PHE A 147 -18.59 0.87 -0.83
C PHE A 147 -18.31 1.91 0.24
N TYR A 148 -17.13 1.80 0.87
CA TYR A 148 -16.59 2.82 1.76
C TYR A 148 -15.77 3.85 0.99
N ILE A 149 -15.93 5.13 1.30
CA ILE A 149 -15.24 6.22 0.61
C ILE A 149 -14.02 6.63 1.43
N ILE A 150 -12.87 6.66 0.78
CA ILE A 150 -11.59 7.12 1.35
C ILE A 150 -10.97 8.10 0.38
N ALA A 151 -10.38 9.17 0.89
CA ALA A 151 -9.56 10.08 0.10
C ALA A 151 -8.14 10.17 0.66
N ALA A 152 -7.18 10.53 -0.18
CA ALA A 152 -5.82 10.81 0.23
C ALA A 152 -5.29 12.08 -0.43
N GLY A 153 -4.39 12.75 0.27
CA GLY A 153 -3.73 13.95 -0.24
C GLY A 153 -2.43 14.26 0.50
N ASN A 154 -1.62 15.13 -0.09
CA ASN A 154 -0.41 15.63 0.52
C ASN A 154 -0.71 16.94 1.28
N ASN A 155 0.09 17.23 2.32
CA ASN A 155 0.02 18.51 3.01
C ASN A 155 0.60 19.62 2.13
N GLN A 156 0.18 20.85 2.37
CA GLN A 156 0.79 22.03 1.72
C GLN A 156 2.28 22.16 2.07
N THR A 157 2.67 21.71 3.26
CA THR A 157 4.06 21.70 3.72
C THR A 157 4.97 20.74 2.94
N ASP A 158 4.39 19.77 2.22
CA ASP A 158 5.15 18.77 1.47
C ASP A 158 5.67 19.29 0.11
N ARG A 159 5.47 20.59 -0.20
CA ARG A 159 5.83 21.22 -1.49
C ARG A 159 5.32 20.49 -2.73
N ALA A 160 4.32 19.67 -2.59
CA ALA A 160 3.56 19.11 -3.70
C ALA A 160 2.64 20.19 -4.29
N VAL A 161 2.21 20.02 -5.54
CA VAL A 161 1.15 20.85 -6.10
C VAL A 161 -0.13 20.54 -5.31
N VAL A 162 -0.57 21.49 -4.47
CA VAL A 162 -1.72 21.32 -3.60
C VAL A 162 -2.65 22.52 -3.74
N TYR A 163 -3.91 22.25 -4.08
CA TYR A 163 -4.98 23.23 -4.06
C TYR A 163 -5.70 23.20 -2.70
N PRO A 164 -6.04 24.37 -2.12
CA PRO A 164 -6.75 24.40 -0.85
C PRO A 164 -8.15 23.79 -1.02
N MET A 165 -8.50 22.88 -0.09
CA MET A 165 -9.84 22.33 -0.01
C MET A 165 -10.80 23.34 0.59
N SER A 166 -12.02 23.43 0.06
CA SER A 166 -13.09 24.25 0.65
C SER A 166 -13.41 23.77 2.07
N THR A 167 -13.86 24.70 2.93
CA THR A 167 -14.29 24.35 4.31
C THR A 167 -15.42 23.33 4.31
N ALA A 168 -16.32 23.42 3.33
CA ALA A 168 -17.42 22.51 3.16
C ALA A 168 -16.94 21.07 2.83
N LEU A 169 -15.96 20.90 1.94
CA LEU A 169 -15.39 19.59 1.62
C LEU A 169 -14.62 19.02 2.82
N ARG A 170 -13.83 19.84 3.51
CA ARG A 170 -13.10 19.42 4.72
C ARG A 170 -14.03 18.87 5.80
N ASN A 171 -15.15 19.50 6.05
CA ASN A 171 -16.10 19.08 7.10
C ASN A 171 -16.79 17.73 6.79
N ARG A 172 -16.58 17.15 5.63
CA ARG A 172 -17.19 15.86 5.21
C ARG A 172 -16.30 14.66 5.45
N PHE A 173 -15.07 14.89 5.87
CA PHE A 173 -14.11 13.82 6.13
C PHE A 173 -13.73 13.74 7.60
N THR A 174 -13.47 12.53 8.06
CA THR A 174 -12.66 12.29 9.23
C THR A 174 -11.20 12.35 8.81
N HIS A 175 -10.48 13.36 9.29
CA HIS A 175 -9.09 13.60 8.89
C HIS A 175 -8.11 12.80 9.74
N ILE A 176 -7.22 12.06 9.08
CA ILE A 176 -6.17 11.26 9.70
C ILE A 176 -4.81 11.69 9.15
N ASN A 177 -3.89 12.11 10.02
CA ASN A 177 -2.50 12.24 9.66
C ASN A 177 -1.87 10.83 9.62
N PHE A 178 -1.55 10.38 8.42
CA PHE A 178 -0.90 9.10 8.18
C PHE A 178 0.60 9.25 8.43
N GLU A 179 1.15 8.41 9.27
CA GLU A 179 2.55 8.41 9.66
C GLU A 179 3.18 7.08 9.25
N TYR A 180 4.40 7.12 8.73
CA TYR A 180 5.15 5.88 8.52
C TYR A 180 5.51 5.25 9.87
N ASN A 181 5.66 3.96 9.89
CA ASN A 181 6.12 3.22 11.06
C ASN A 181 7.02 2.07 10.60
N LEU A 182 8.20 1.94 11.19
CA LEU A 182 9.18 0.94 10.79
C LEU A 182 8.68 -0.48 11.06
N ASP A 183 8.11 -0.74 12.23
CA ASP A 183 7.64 -2.09 12.59
C ASP A 183 6.50 -2.56 11.69
N ASP A 184 5.55 -1.67 11.40
CA ASP A 184 4.44 -1.98 10.47
C ASP A 184 4.98 -2.22 9.06
N TRP A 185 5.99 -1.44 8.61
CA TRP A 185 6.63 -1.63 7.31
C TRP A 185 7.44 -2.93 7.25
N LEU A 186 8.21 -3.25 8.29
CA LEU A 186 8.98 -4.49 8.35
C LEU A 186 8.08 -5.72 8.30
N LYS A 187 6.92 -5.68 9.00
CA LYS A 187 5.94 -6.75 8.92
C LYS A 187 5.45 -6.94 7.47
N TRP A 188 5.00 -5.85 6.85
CA TRP A 188 4.58 -5.87 5.45
C TRP A 188 5.70 -6.34 4.51
N ALA A 189 6.94 -5.89 4.74
CA ALA A 189 8.11 -6.26 3.95
C ALA A 189 8.42 -7.77 4.03
N HIS A 190 8.21 -8.39 5.20
CA HIS A 190 8.30 -9.83 5.37
C HIS A 190 7.21 -10.57 4.57
N ASP A 191 5.96 -10.10 4.63
CA ASP A 191 4.83 -10.71 3.96
C ASP A 191 4.93 -10.59 2.42
N GLU A 192 5.49 -9.48 1.92
CA GLU A 192 5.71 -9.23 0.48
C GLU A 192 7.05 -9.78 -0.05
N GLY A 193 7.87 -10.41 0.80
CA GLY A 193 9.14 -11.01 0.39
C GLY A 193 10.20 -9.99 -0.05
N ILE A 194 10.24 -8.81 0.58
CA ILE A 194 11.30 -7.83 0.34
C ILE A 194 12.66 -8.43 0.64
N ASN A 195 13.66 -8.06 -0.15
CA ASN A 195 15.02 -8.59 -0.05
C ASN A 195 15.55 -8.57 1.39
N PRO A 196 16.04 -9.72 1.92
CA PRO A 196 16.48 -9.85 3.32
C PRO A 196 17.54 -8.84 3.75
N TYR A 197 18.40 -8.39 2.83
CA TYR A 197 19.42 -7.39 3.14
C TYR A 197 18.80 -6.03 3.46
N ILE A 198 17.73 -5.64 2.77
CA ILE A 198 17.02 -4.39 3.05
C ILE A 198 16.33 -4.47 4.40
N ILE A 199 15.67 -5.58 4.69
CA ILE A 199 14.98 -5.79 5.98
C ILE A 199 16.00 -5.72 7.12
N ALA A 200 17.12 -6.45 7.01
CA ALA A 200 18.17 -6.45 8.03
C ALA A 200 18.81 -5.06 8.19
N PHE A 201 19.10 -4.37 7.09
CA PHE A 201 19.67 -3.03 7.11
C PHE A 201 18.74 -2.02 7.82
N LEU A 202 17.47 -1.98 7.46
CA LEU A 202 16.50 -1.07 8.06
C LEU A 202 16.18 -1.44 9.52
N THR A 203 16.20 -2.73 9.86
CA THR A 203 16.11 -3.17 11.26
C THR A 203 17.30 -2.67 12.09
N TRP A 204 18.50 -2.67 11.51
CA TRP A 204 19.70 -2.17 12.18
C TRP A 204 19.76 -0.65 12.29
N ARG A 205 19.43 0.06 11.20
CA ARG A 205 19.64 1.52 11.11
C ARG A 205 18.43 2.34 11.58
N GLY A 206 17.26 1.72 11.64
CA GLY A 206 16.05 2.36 12.12
C GLY A 206 15.26 3.15 11.10
N GLY A 207 14.19 3.77 11.58
CA GLY A 207 13.17 4.42 10.74
C GLY A 207 13.61 5.67 9.99
N GLU A 208 14.70 6.33 10.43
CA GLU A 208 15.22 7.53 9.75
C GLU A 208 15.70 7.23 8.31
N LEU A 209 16.19 6.01 8.08
CA LEU A 209 16.55 5.56 6.73
C LEU A 209 15.39 4.95 5.96
N LEU A 210 14.32 4.52 6.63
CA LEU A 210 13.10 4.13 5.95
C LEU A 210 12.45 5.32 5.25
N PHE A 211 12.46 6.49 5.90
CA PHE A 211 11.84 7.70 5.38
C PHE A 211 12.69 8.93 5.72
N ASN A 212 13.32 9.52 4.70
CA ASN A 212 14.17 10.71 4.85
C ASN A 212 13.75 11.87 3.95
N PHE A 213 12.49 11.91 3.53
CA PHE A 213 11.94 13.02 2.75
C PHE A 213 12.07 14.35 3.49
N LYS A 214 12.65 15.35 2.82
CA LYS A 214 12.78 16.72 3.30
C LYS A 214 12.20 17.65 2.24
N PRO A 215 11.11 18.38 2.54
CA PRO A 215 10.47 19.26 1.56
C PRO A 215 11.39 20.33 0.98
N GLU A 216 12.42 20.75 1.73
CA GLU A 216 13.40 21.76 1.30
C GLU A 216 14.50 21.18 0.42
N SER A 217 14.69 19.87 0.38
CA SER A 217 15.75 19.25 -0.41
C SER A 217 15.47 19.39 -1.91
N THR A 218 16.53 19.59 -2.65
CA THR A 218 16.56 19.56 -4.13
C THR A 218 17.00 18.20 -4.67
N ASP A 219 17.15 17.20 -3.80
CA ASP A 219 17.54 15.85 -4.18
C ASP A 219 16.51 15.23 -5.13
N LYS A 220 17.01 14.58 -6.17
CA LYS A 220 16.15 13.92 -7.17
C LYS A 220 15.49 12.65 -6.63
N ALA A 221 16.09 12.00 -5.63
CA ALA A 221 15.59 10.77 -5.02
C ALA A 221 15.80 10.83 -3.50
N PHE A 222 14.92 10.16 -2.78
CA PHE A 222 14.94 10.07 -1.32
C PHE A 222 14.32 8.75 -0.85
N ALA A 223 14.73 8.31 0.33
CA ALA A 223 14.22 7.07 0.90
C ALA A 223 12.78 7.22 1.38
N THR A 224 11.94 6.27 0.99
CA THR A 224 10.55 6.10 1.42
C THR A 224 10.21 4.60 1.48
N PRO A 225 9.16 4.19 2.18
CA PRO A 225 8.63 2.83 2.09
C PRO A 225 8.50 2.29 0.67
N ARG A 226 8.03 3.12 -0.25
CA ARG A 226 7.88 2.78 -1.68
C ARG A 226 9.24 2.62 -2.38
N SER A 227 10.17 3.54 -2.17
CA SER A 227 11.47 3.49 -2.85
C SER A 227 12.32 2.31 -2.38
N TRP A 228 12.21 1.88 -1.11
CA TRP A 228 12.85 0.66 -0.63
C TRP A 228 12.28 -0.61 -1.27
N MET A 229 10.98 -0.65 -1.57
CA MET A 229 10.41 -1.75 -2.36
C MET A 229 11.02 -1.80 -3.78
N PHE A 230 11.25 -0.63 -4.41
CA PHE A 230 11.95 -0.59 -5.71
C PHE A 230 13.41 -0.98 -5.59
N ALA A 231 14.09 -0.59 -4.51
CA ALA A 231 15.46 -1.03 -4.22
C ALA A 231 15.57 -2.56 -4.10
N SER A 232 14.59 -3.24 -3.51
CA SER A 232 14.52 -4.71 -3.49
C SER A 232 14.54 -5.30 -4.90
N ARG A 233 13.71 -4.76 -5.77
CA ARG A 233 13.65 -5.21 -7.18
C ARG A 233 14.94 -4.93 -7.95
N ILE A 234 15.67 -3.87 -7.61
CA ILE A 234 16.98 -3.58 -8.20
C ILE A 234 17.98 -4.67 -7.84
N LEU A 235 18.05 -5.06 -6.55
CA LEU A 235 18.95 -6.11 -6.11
C LEU A 235 18.66 -7.47 -6.76
N GLU A 236 17.40 -7.75 -7.08
CA GLU A 236 16.96 -9.02 -7.63
C GLU A 236 17.13 -9.15 -9.15
N ARG A 237 17.06 -8.03 -9.87
CA ARG A 237 16.90 -8.06 -11.33
C ARG A 237 18.03 -7.46 -12.12
N PHE A 238 18.87 -6.63 -11.50
CA PHE A 238 19.90 -5.90 -12.21
C PHE A 238 21.30 -6.41 -11.85
N ASP A 239 22.21 -6.28 -12.82
CA ASP A 239 23.61 -6.65 -12.64
C ASP A 239 24.25 -5.84 -11.49
N PRO A 240 25.04 -6.49 -10.61
CA PRO A 240 25.70 -5.80 -9.48
C PRO A 240 26.52 -4.58 -9.86
N SER A 241 27.09 -4.54 -11.07
CA SER A 241 27.93 -3.44 -11.53
C SER A 241 27.18 -2.10 -11.67
N ILE A 242 25.85 -2.15 -11.92
CA ILE A 242 25.00 -0.95 -12.09
C ILE A 242 24.07 -0.70 -10.89
N GLN A 243 23.96 -1.66 -9.96
CA GLN A 243 23.02 -1.55 -8.82
C GLN A 243 23.28 -0.29 -8.00
N ARG A 244 24.55 0.11 -7.80
CA ARG A 244 24.89 1.29 -7.03
C ARG A 244 24.26 2.55 -7.60
N GLU A 245 24.39 2.80 -8.90
CA GLU A 245 23.84 3.98 -9.56
C GLU A 245 22.32 3.99 -9.53
N LEU A 246 21.70 2.82 -9.73
CA LEU A 246 20.25 2.66 -9.65
C LEU A 246 19.71 2.91 -8.23
N LEU A 247 20.41 2.46 -7.19
CA LEU A 247 20.07 2.72 -5.80
C LEU A 247 20.19 4.21 -5.47
N ASP A 248 21.26 4.88 -5.91
CA ASP A 248 21.43 6.33 -5.74
C ASP A 248 20.24 7.10 -6.34
N GLY A 249 19.79 6.69 -7.52
CA GLY A 249 18.62 7.28 -8.19
C GLY A 249 17.26 6.88 -7.60
N THR A 250 17.20 5.89 -6.70
CA THR A 250 15.94 5.37 -6.16
C THR A 250 15.70 5.78 -4.71
N ILE A 251 16.71 5.62 -3.84
CA ILE A 251 16.60 5.89 -2.39
C ILE A 251 17.42 7.12 -1.96
N GLY A 252 18.06 7.78 -2.91
CA GLY A 252 18.95 8.92 -2.68
C GLY A 252 20.38 8.51 -2.29
N THR A 253 21.34 9.35 -2.66
CA THR A 253 22.77 9.05 -2.53
C THR A 253 23.22 8.73 -1.10
N GLY A 254 22.64 9.41 -0.09
CA GLY A 254 22.97 9.19 1.32
C GLY A 254 22.55 7.81 1.79
N ALA A 255 21.27 7.45 1.65
CA ALA A 255 20.75 6.15 2.04
C ALA A 255 21.39 5.01 1.23
N ALA A 256 21.62 5.23 -0.07
CA ALA A 256 22.28 4.26 -0.93
C ALA A 256 23.74 4.03 -0.53
N ALA A 257 24.48 5.09 -0.13
CA ALA A 257 25.86 4.96 0.34
C ALA A 257 25.95 4.09 1.61
N GLU A 258 25.08 4.34 2.58
CA GLU A 258 25.02 3.54 3.81
C GLU A 258 24.61 2.09 3.52
N PHE A 259 23.60 1.89 2.66
CA PHE A 259 23.16 0.55 2.31
C PHE A 259 24.20 -0.25 1.53
N VAL A 260 24.89 0.34 0.55
CA VAL A 260 25.98 -0.32 -0.17
C VAL A 260 27.17 -0.58 0.77
N GLY A 261 27.46 0.32 1.73
CA GLY A 261 28.41 0.06 2.80
C GLY A 261 28.04 -1.18 3.61
N PHE A 262 26.75 -1.33 3.95
CA PHE A 262 26.25 -2.53 4.62
C PHE A 262 26.40 -3.81 3.76
N LEU A 263 26.09 -3.74 2.46
CA LEU A 263 26.26 -4.87 1.56
C LEU A 263 27.74 -5.33 1.50
N LYS A 264 28.70 -4.42 1.54
CA LYS A 264 30.14 -4.75 1.57
C LYS A 264 30.58 -5.46 2.84
N LEU A 265 29.81 -5.38 3.95
CA LEU A 265 30.12 -6.18 5.15
C LEU A 265 30.01 -7.68 4.88
N GLN A 266 29.33 -8.11 3.80
CA GLN A 266 29.27 -9.53 3.40
C GLN A 266 30.66 -10.13 3.13
N GLU A 267 31.61 -9.31 2.65
CA GLU A 267 33.00 -9.75 2.40
C GLU A 267 33.74 -10.12 3.71
N GLN A 268 33.24 -9.65 4.85
CA GLN A 268 33.82 -9.83 6.17
C GLN A 268 33.06 -10.84 7.05
N ILE A 269 31.91 -11.36 6.57
CA ILE A 269 31.18 -12.37 7.35
C ILE A 269 31.89 -13.72 7.34
N PRO A 270 31.68 -14.56 8.37
CA PRO A 270 32.14 -15.94 8.37
C PRO A 270 31.59 -16.71 7.16
N SER A 271 32.34 -17.72 6.73
CA SER A 271 31.91 -18.62 5.66
C SER A 271 30.55 -19.21 5.96
N ILE A 272 29.58 -18.96 5.08
CA ILE A 272 28.21 -19.48 5.17
C ILE A 272 28.21 -21.00 5.11
N ASP A 273 29.05 -21.60 4.26
CA ASP A 273 29.15 -23.06 4.12
C ASP A 273 29.58 -23.74 5.42
N LYS A 274 30.51 -23.13 6.17
CA LYS A 274 30.91 -23.63 7.48
C LYS A 274 29.78 -23.64 8.49
N ILE A 275 28.95 -22.59 8.48
CA ILE A 275 27.77 -22.52 9.36
C ILE A 275 26.75 -23.58 8.95
N PHE A 276 26.49 -23.76 7.67
CA PHE A 276 25.62 -24.85 7.19
C PHE A 276 26.22 -26.26 7.52
N ALA A 277 27.53 -26.38 7.54
CA ALA A 277 28.22 -27.63 7.93
C ALA A 277 28.19 -27.92 9.45
N GLY A 278 27.73 -26.96 10.28
CA GLY A 278 27.57 -27.19 11.72
C GLY A 278 28.42 -26.28 12.63
N GLU A 279 29.28 -25.38 12.07
CA GLU A 279 30.02 -24.42 12.89
C GLU A 279 29.12 -23.32 13.43
N ASN A 280 29.37 -22.88 14.68
CA ASN A 280 28.60 -21.83 15.36
C ASN A 280 29.43 -20.57 15.52
N ILE A 281 29.86 -19.98 14.40
CA ILE A 281 30.67 -18.76 14.39
C ILE A 281 29.72 -17.54 14.47
N VAL A 282 29.81 -16.76 15.55
CA VAL A 282 29.01 -15.53 15.76
C VAL A 282 29.90 -14.31 15.77
N PRO A 283 29.78 -13.37 14.83
CA PRO A 283 30.55 -12.13 14.84
C PRO A 283 30.29 -11.27 16.09
N LYS A 284 31.30 -10.55 16.56
CA LYS A 284 31.14 -9.61 17.69
C LYS A 284 30.49 -8.30 17.24
N ASP A 285 30.78 -7.84 16.03
CA ASP A 285 30.24 -6.60 15.47
C ASP A 285 28.74 -6.76 15.14
N ILE A 286 27.95 -5.75 15.49
CA ILE A 286 26.48 -5.77 15.32
C ILE A 286 26.11 -5.73 13.84
N GLY A 287 26.77 -4.86 13.03
CA GLY A 287 26.53 -4.75 11.59
C GLY A 287 26.84 -6.04 10.86
N LEU A 288 27.95 -6.72 11.24
CA LEU A 288 28.30 -8.04 10.71
C LEU A 288 27.27 -9.13 11.07
N ARG A 289 26.63 -9.06 12.25
CA ARG A 289 25.54 -9.98 12.59
C ARG A 289 24.32 -9.78 11.71
N TYR A 290 23.90 -8.54 11.45
CA TYR A 290 22.81 -8.25 10.53
C TYR A 290 23.13 -8.72 9.12
N ALA A 291 24.36 -8.44 8.62
CA ALA A 291 24.82 -8.90 7.31
C ALA A 291 24.85 -10.43 7.23
N LEU A 292 25.34 -11.11 8.27
CA LEU A 292 25.40 -12.56 8.33
C LEU A 292 23.99 -13.18 8.31
N VAL A 293 23.07 -12.70 9.13
CA VAL A 293 21.69 -13.20 9.17
C VAL A 293 21.02 -13.10 7.82
N SER A 294 21.14 -11.95 7.15
CA SER A 294 20.57 -11.77 5.81
C SER A 294 21.22 -12.66 4.76
N ALA A 295 22.55 -12.82 4.82
CA ALA A 295 23.28 -13.70 3.91
C ALA A 295 22.91 -15.18 4.09
N LEU A 296 22.80 -15.66 5.33
CA LEU A 296 22.36 -17.01 5.64
C LEU A 296 20.97 -17.32 5.07
N VAL A 297 20.03 -16.39 5.22
CA VAL A 297 18.68 -16.55 4.65
C VAL A 297 18.71 -16.54 3.13
N SER A 298 19.49 -15.66 2.50
CA SER A 298 19.60 -15.59 1.03
C SER A 298 20.10 -16.92 0.43
N HIS A 299 21.05 -17.60 1.09
CA HIS A 299 21.61 -18.88 0.65
C HIS A 299 20.85 -20.12 1.17
N CYS A 300 19.75 -19.91 1.90
CA CYS A 300 18.95 -21.01 2.44
C CYS A 300 17.99 -21.55 1.37
N GLU A 301 18.37 -22.62 0.66
CA GLU A 301 17.59 -23.21 -0.43
C GLU A 301 16.96 -24.55 -0.09
N GLN A 302 17.66 -25.39 0.71
CA GLN A 302 17.26 -26.75 1.03
C GLN A 302 16.61 -26.85 2.40
N SER A 303 15.66 -27.76 2.58
CA SER A 303 14.96 -27.99 3.85
C SER A 303 15.90 -28.18 5.06
N LYS A 304 17.02 -28.91 4.87
CA LYS A 304 18.05 -29.10 5.92
C LYS A 304 18.68 -27.77 6.38
N HIS A 305 18.75 -26.75 5.49
CA HIS A 305 19.30 -25.45 5.84
C HIS A 305 18.37 -24.70 6.81
N TYR A 306 17.05 -24.82 6.66
CA TYR A 306 16.08 -24.19 7.57
C TYR A 306 16.23 -24.74 8.99
N ASP A 307 16.32 -26.06 9.15
CA ASP A 307 16.52 -26.67 10.47
C ASP A 307 17.87 -26.28 11.08
N ARG A 308 18.93 -26.31 10.26
CA ARG A 308 20.27 -25.91 10.71
C ARG A 308 20.31 -24.45 11.17
N LEU A 309 19.66 -23.53 10.46
CA LEU A 309 19.63 -22.13 10.84
C LEU A 309 18.79 -21.87 12.08
N LEU A 310 17.71 -22.61 12.30
CA LEU A 310 16.98 -22.58 13.57
C LEU A 310 17.84 -23.07 14.74
N GLN A 311 18.64 -24.12 14.56
CA GLN A 311 19.62 -24.55 15.56
C GLN A 311 20.68 -23.48 15.81
N TYR A 312 21.26 -22.92 14.75
CA TYR A 312 22.26 -21.85 14.85
C TYR A 312 21.71 -20.62 15.57
N SER A 313 20.43 -20.31 15.42
CA SER A 313 19.79 -19.17 16.07
C SER A 313 19.87 -19.21 17.60
N PHE A 314 20.02 -20.38 18.20
CA PHE A 314 20.18 -20.52 19.66
C PHE A 314 21.51 -19.96 20.19
N GLU A 315 22.51 -19.82 19.32
CA GLU A 315 23.82 -19.25 19.63
C GLU A 315 23.84 -17.71 19.46
N LEU A 316 22.82 -17.18 18.77
CA LEU A 316 22.71 -15.75 18.52
C LEU A 316 22.09 -15.01 19.71
N PRO A 317 22.40 -13.71 19.92
CA PRO A 317 21.60 -12.86 20.78
C PRO A 317 20.13 -12.88 20.37
N LYS A 318 19.24 -12.72 21.34
CA LYS A 318 17.79 -12.92 21.21
C LYS A 318 17.18 -12.18 20.03
N GLU A 319 17.58 -10.93 19.80
CA GLU A 319 17.13 -10.09 18.68
C GLU A 319 17.46 -10.68 17.31
N PHE A 320 18.67 -11.20 17.15
CA PHE A 320 19.11 -11.82 15.89
C PHE A 320 18.50 -13.20 15.66
N ALA A 321 18.27 -13.95 16.73
CA ALA A 321 17.57 -15.24 16.66
C ALA A 321 16.14 -15.05 16.14
N VAL A 322 15.43 -14.02 16.61
CA VAL A 322 14.08 -13.67 16.16
C VAL A 322 14.08 -13.15 14.74
N LEU A 323 15.00 -12.23 14.40
CA LEU A 323 15.14 -11.71 13.04
C LEU A 323 15.41 -12.85 12.04
N LEU A 324 16.33 -13.78 12.36
CA LEU A 324 16.64 -14.91 11.49
C LEU A 324 15.41 -15.77 11.24
N ALA A 325 14.66 -16.11 12.28
CA ALA A 325 13.45 -16.92 12.12
C ALA A 325 12.34 -16.19 11.35
N GLN A 326 12.14 -14.88 11.56
CA GLN A 326 11.21 -14.08 10.80
C GLN A 326 11.56 -14.06 9.31
N LEU A 327 12.82 -13.86 8.97
CA LEU A 327 13.30 -13.89 7.59
C LEU A 327 13.16 -15.28 6.95
N LEU A 328 13.39 -16.37 7.69
CA LEU A 328 13.16 -17.74 7.22
C LEU A 328 11.67 -18.00 6.93
N VAL A 329 10.78 -17.58 7.83
CA VAL A 329 9.32 -17.68 7.63
C VAL A 329 8.87 -16.88 6.40
N SER A 330 9.37 -15.67 6.26
CA SER A 330 9.10 -14.81 5.08
C SER A 330 9.56 -15.48 3.78
N LYS A 331 10.73 -16.10 3.78
CA LYS A 331 11.26 -16.80 2.60
C LYS A 331 10.45 -18.06 2.25
N ASN A 332 10.14 -18.90 3.25
CA ASN A 332 9.30 -20.08 3.05
C ASN A 332 8.70 -20.56 4.38
N VAL A 333 7.45 -20.24 4.63
CA VAL A 333 6.74 -20.59 5.85
C VAL A 333 6.65 -22.10 6.05
N THR A 334 6.38 -22.86 5.00
CA THR A 334 6.20 -24.32 5.07
C THR A 334 7.49 -25.02 5.46
N MET A 335 8.61 -24.69 4.83
CA MET A 335 9.91 -25.28 5.17
C MET A 335 10.38 -24.89 6.57
N THR A 336 10.11 -23.65 7.00
CA THR A 336 10.49 -23.19 8.34
C THR A 336 9.68 -23.90 9.43
N THR A 337 8.36 -23.99 9.27
CA THR A 337 7.48 -24.61 10.28
C THR A 337 7.58 -26.14 10.31
N ALA A 338 7.96 -26.77 9.21
CA ALA A 338 8.21 -28.21 9.13
C ALA A 338 9.58 -28.64 9.70
N ALA A 339 10.48 -27.68 9.95
CA ALA A 339 11.80 -28.00 10.51
C ALA A 339 11.67 -28.58 11.92
N PRO A 340 12.36 -29.67 12.24
CA PRO A 340 12.28 -30.36 13.55
C PRO A 340 12.54 -29.43 14.73
N THR A 341 13.47 -28.48 14.58
CA THR A 341 13.86 -27.52 15.63
C THR A 341 12.84 -26.41 15.85
N PHE A 342 11.90 -26.19 14.91
CA PHE A 342 10.97 -25.04 14.97
C PHE A 342 10.11 -25.01 16.24
N ASN A 343 9.58 -26.14 16.68
CA ASN A 343 8.77 -26.21 17.90
C ASN A 343 9.56 -25.87 19.16
N GLN A 344 10.83 -26.30 19.24
CA GLN A 344 11.73 -25.96 20.34
C GLN A 344 12.08 -24.47 20.31
N TRP A 345 12.35 -23.94 19.13
CA TRP A 345 12.61 -22.52 18.90
C TRP A 345 11.42 -21.65 19.35
N ARG A 346 10.22 -21.99 18.90
CA ARG A 346 8.98 -21.27 19.27
C ARG A 346 8.77 -21.21 20.78
N LYS A 347 8.99 -22.34 21.49
CA LYS A 347 8.87 -22.37 22.95
C LYS A 347 9.89 -21.49 23.64
N LYS A 348 11.14 -21.42 23.15
CA LYS A 348 12.21 -20.61 23.75
C LYS A 348 12.01 -19.09 23.54
N PHE A 349 11.45 -18.68 22.42
CA PHE A 349 11.33 -17.29 22.01
C PHE A 349 9.87 -16.77 22.00
N GLN A 350 8.91 -17.52 22.54
CA GLN A 350 7.48 -17.14 22.55
C GLN A 350 7.23 -15.79 23.24
N ASP A 351 7.95 -15.46 24.29
CA ASP A 351 7.77 -14.20 25.03
C ASP A 351 8.08 -12.96 24.17
N VAL A 352 8.97 -13.10 23.17
CA VAL A 352 9.31 -12.01 22.25
C VAL A 352 8.30 -11.88 21.14
N LEU A 353 7.67 -13.00 20.76
CA LEU A 353 6.61 -12.99 19.73
C LEU A 353 5.30 -12.43 20.27
N LEU A 354 5.07 -12.50 21.59
CA LEU A 354 3.85 -12.00 22.24
C LEU A 354 3.95 -10.51 22.65
N THR A 355 5.13 -9.91 22.62
CA THR A 355 5.36 -8.51 23.02
C THR A 355 5.35 -7.52 21.84
N LYS A 356 4.95 -7.92 20.64
CA LYS A 356 4.85 -7.03 19.46
C LYS A 356 3.44 -6.95 18.91
#